data_d21f2bd6b874dfc98a4fa075e64c3576
#
_entry.id   d21f2bd6b874dfc98a4fa075e64c3576
#
_cell.length_a   1.000
_cell.length_b   1.000
_cell.length_c   1.000
_cell.angle_alpha   90.00
_cell.angle_beta   90.00
_cell.angle_gamma   90.00
#
_symmetry.space_group_name_H-M   'P 1'
#
loop_
_entity.id
_entity.type
_entity.pdbx_description
1 polymer ?
#
loop_
_entity_poly.entity_id
_entity_poly.type
_entity_poly.pdbx_seq_one_letter_code
_entity_poly.pdbx_strand_id
1 'polypeptide(L)'
;MDYILKTTNLCKSFKKQLAVNEVSLNIPRDSVYGLLGPNGAGKSTTLKMLTGIMRPTSGTITFNGKAWNREGLKHIGALIEMPPLYENLTAKENLKVRTTLLGLPDTRIEEVLQIVQLTNTGKKRAGQFSLGMKQRLGIANALLNHPKLLILDEPTNGLDPVGIEELRELIRSFPKKGITVILSSHILSEVQQ
;
A
#
# COMPACT_ATOMS: atom_id res chain seq x y z
N MET A 1 -24.15 0.94 1.70
CA MET A 1 -22.76 0.43 1.50
C MET A 1 -21.89 0.96 2.63
N ASP A 2 -21.08 0.10 3.24
CA ASP A 2 -20.12 0.49 4.28
C ASP A 2 -18.78 0.84 3.62
N TYR A 3 -18.31 2.06 3.81
CA TYR A 3 -17.06 2.56 3.23
C TYR A 3 -15.98 2.66 4.31
N ILE A 4 -14.80 2.12 4.02
CA ILE A 4 -13.66 2.22 4.93
C ILE A 4 -13.01 3.60 4.86
N LEU A 5 -12.99 4.20 3.68
CA LEU A 5 -12.39 5.52 3.44
C LEU A 5 -13.27 6.33 2.48
N LYS A 6 -13.44 7.60 2.76
CA LYS A 6 -14.05 8.58 1.84
C LYS A 6 -13.20 9.81 1.74
N THR A 7 -13.21 10.44 0.58
CA THR A 7 -12.72 11.81 0.39
C THR A 7 -13.83 12.67 -0.17
N THR A 8 -13.83 13.95 0.15
CA THR A 8 -14.77 14.92 -0.40
C THR A 8 -13.99 16.13 -0.86
N ASN A 9 -14.07 16.41 -2.17
CA ASN A 9 -13.43 17.54 -2.85
C ASN A 9 -11.96 17.70 -2.48
N LEU A 10 -11.22 16.58 -2.46
CA LEU A 10 -9.83 16.57 -2.03
C LEU A 10 -8.96 17.28 -3.06
N CYS A 11 -8.21 18.28 -2.62
CA CYS A 11 -7.33 19.07 -3.49
C CYS A 11 -5.91 19.10 -2.98
N LYS A 12 -4.97 19.19 -3.94
CA LYS A 12 -3.56 19.48 -3.65
C LYS A 12 -2.97 20.41 -4.67
N SER A 13 -2.48 21.55 -4.19
CA SER A 13 -1.72 22.51 -4.99
C SER A 13 -0.28 22.56 -4.51
N PHE A 14 0.65 22.66 -5.46
CA PHE A 14 2.05 22.95 -5.25
C PHE A 14 2.37 24.30 -5.90
N LYS A 15 2.57 25.32 -5.08
CA LYS A 15 2.72 26.72 -5.59
C LYS A 15 1.53 27.10 -6.49
N LYS A 16 1.74 27.18 -7.81
CA LYS A 16 0.71 27.54 -8.81
C LYS A 16 0.15 26.33 -9.58
N GLN A 17 0.67 25.11 -9.33
CA GLN A 17 0.24 23.91 -10.04
C GLN A 17 -0.76 23.12 -9.18
N LEU A 18 -1.95 22.89 -9.71
CA LEU A 18 -2.98 22.05 -9.12
C LEU A 18 -2.69 20.59 -9.52
N ALA A 19 -2.26 19.78 -8.56
CA ALA A 19 -1.87 18.38 -8.79
C ALA A 19 -3.04 17.41 -8.55
N VAL A 20 -3.96 17.75 -7.65
CA VAL A 20 -5.20 17.00 -7.38
C VAL A 20 -6.33 18.03 -7.28
N ASN A 21 -7.41 17.82 -8.03
CA ASN A 21 -8.53 18.75 -8.12
C ASN A 21 -9.85 18.05 -7.75
N GLU A 22 -10.44 18.42 -6.62
CA GLU A 22 -11.77 18.03 -6.14
C GLU A 22 -12.07 16.51 -6.19
N VAL A 23 -11.08 15.67 -5.88
CA VAL A 23 -11.22 14.23 -5.94
C VAL A 23 -12.07 13.72 -4.78
N SER A 24 -13.23 13.14 -5.12
CA SER A 24 -14.14 12.51 -4.16
C SER A 24 -14.18 11.01 -4.41
N LEU A 25 -13.72 10.23 -3.41
CA LEU A 25 -13.64 8.77 -3.45
C LEU A 25 -14.55 8.17 -2.39
N ASN A 26 -15.15 7.03 -2.70
CA ASN A 26 -15.90 6.20 -1.77
C ASN A 26 -15.37 4.78 -1.86
N ILE A 27 -14.52 4.37 -0.93
CA ILE A 27 -13.83 3.08 -0.94
C ILE A 27 -14.63 2.07 -0.11
N PRO A 28 -15.26 1.06 -0.73
CA PRO A 28 -15.99 0.02 -0.02
C PRO A 28 -15.05 -0.82 0.84
N ARG A 29 -15.57 -1.37 1.95
CA ARG A 29 -14.80 -2.34 2.75
C ARG A 29 -14.60 -3.64 1.98
N ASP A 30 -13.54 -4.35 2.35
CA ASP A 30 -13.23 -5.69 1.88
C ASP A 30 -13.27 -5.79 0.34
N SER A 31 -12.70 -4.77 -0.31
CA SER A 31 -12.62 -4.66 -1.77
C SER A 31 -11.21 -4.31 -2.23
N VAL A 32 -10.95 -4.51 -3.52
CA VAL A 32 -9.80 -3.93 -4.21
C VAL A 32 -10.30 -2.75 -5.04
N TYR A 33 -9.77 -1.57 -4.75
CA TYR A 33 -10.13 -0.31 -5.42
C TYR A 33 -8.96 0.21 -6.25
N GLY A 34 -9.15 0.29 -7.56
CA GLY A 34 -8.14 0.78 -8.50
C GLY A 34 -8.24 2.28 -8.74
N LEU A 35 -7.17 3.01 -8.52
CA LEU A 35 -7.03 4.42 -8.91
C LEU A 35 -6.27 4.48 -10.24
N LEU A 36 -7.01 4.62 -11.34
CA LEU A 36 -6.48 4.59 -12.70
C LEU A 36 -6.21 5.97 -13.26
N GLY A 37 -5.20 6.07 -14.09
CA GLY A 37 -4.90 7.30 -14.84
C GLY A 37 -3.47 7.34 -15.35
N PRO A 38 -3.16 8.23 -16.30
CA PRO A 38 -1.81 8.39 -16.84
C PRO A 38 -0.83 8.90 -15.78
N ASN A 39 0.47 8.83 -16.11
CA ASN A 39 1.51 9.44 -15.28
C ASN A 39 1.24 10.95 -15.16
N GLY A 40 1.42 11.50 -13.96
CA GLY A 40 1.12 12.91 -13.67
C GLY A 40 -0.35 13.21 -13.33
N ALA A 41 -1.28 12.25 -13.39
CA ALA A 41 -2.70 12.46 -13.06
C ALA A 41 -2.99 12.66 -11.55
N GLY A 42 -1.96 12.74 -10.70
CA GLY A 42 -2.13 12.99 -9.27
C GLY A 42 -2.39 11.75 -8.43
N LYS A 43 -2.27 10.52 -8.99
CA LYS A 43 -2.51 9.25 -8.26
C LYS A 43 -1.64 9.14 -7.01
N SER A 44 -0.33 9.15 -7.15
CA SER A 44 0.62 9.06 -6.01
C SER A 44 0.43 10.20 -5.02
N THR A 45 0.13 11.42 -5.51
CA THR A 45 -0.18 12.57 -4.65
C THR A 45 -1.43 12.31 -3.81
N THR A 46 -2.48 11.75 -4.41
CA THR A 46 -3.70 11.35 -3.70
C THR A 46 -3.37 10.29 -2.64
N LEU A 47 -2.64 9.21 -3.01
CA LEU A 47 -2.26 8.16 -2.05
C LEU A 47 -1.40 8.71 -0.90
N LYS A 48 -0.46 9.63 -1.18
CA LYS A 48 0.34 10.32 -0.15
C LYS A 48 -0.52 11.15 0.81
N MET A 49 -1.63 11.72 0.35
CA MET A 49 -2.57 12.42 1.23
C MET A 49 -3.35 11.43 2.11
N LEU A 50 -3.80 10.31 1.55
CA LEU A 50 -4.52 9.27 2.32
C LEU A 50 -3.65 8.65 3.41
N THR A 51 -2.35 8.51 3.18
CA THR A 51 -1.37 7.96 4.13
C THR A 51 -0.81 8.99 5.11
N GLY A 52 -1.21 10.27 4.98
CA GLY A 52 -0.72 11.35 5.85
C GLY A 52 0.73 11.79 5.61
N ILE A 53 1.39 11.24 4.58
CA ILE A 53 2.71 11.71 4.13
C ILE A 53 2.62 13.15 3.64
N MET A 54 1.45 13.52 3.10
CA MET A 54 1.19 14.85 2.57
C MET A 54 -0.13 15.40 3.09
N ARG A 55 -0.16 16.67 3.48
CA ARG A 55 -1.41 17.35 3.84
C ARG A 55 -2.14 17.83 2.58
N PRO A 56 -3.48 17.63 2.49
CA PRO A 56 -4.28 18.27 1.44
C PRO A 56 -4.26 19.79 1.58
N THR A 57 -4.47 20.47 0.46
CA THR A 57 -4.67 21.93 0.43
C THR A 57 -6.10 22.26 0.88
N SER A 58 -7.07 21.45 0.43
CA SER A 58 -8.49 21.56 0.83
C SER A 58 -9.17 20.21 0.67
N GLY A 59 -10.45 20.13 1.06
CA GLY A 59 -11.22 18.91 1.09
C GLY A 59 -11.05 18.12 2.39
N THR A 60 -11.75 17.00 2.52
CA THR A 60 -11.76 16.19 3.73
C THR A 60 -11.50 14.72 3.42
N ILE A 61 -10.92 14.02 4.41
CA ILE A 61 -10.73 12.57 4.38
C ILE A 61 -11.41 12.01 5.63
N THR A 62 -12.18 10.93 5.47
CA THR A 62 -12.72 10.15 6.58
C THR A 62 -12.23 8.71 6.48
N PHE A 63 -11.87 8.13 7.63
CA PHE A 63 -11.45 6.74 7.75
C PHE A 63 -12.24 6.05 8.87
N ASN A 64 -12.82 4.89 8.59
CA ASN A 64 -13.71 4.19 9.52
C ASN A 64 -14.85 5.08 10.07
N GLY A 65 -15.45 5.94 9.23
CA GLY A 65 -16.52 6.85 9.60
C GLY A 65 -16.10 8.05 10.47
N LYS A 66 -14.81 8.19 10.79
CA LYS A 66 -14.27 9.29 11.59
C LYS A 66 -13.42 10.21 10.71
N ALA A 67 -13.35 11.49 11.07
CA ALA A 67 -12.41 12.42 10.45
C ALA A 67 -10.99 11.84 10.52
N TRP A 68 -10.26 11.96 9.43
CA TRP A 68 -8.88 11.46 9.34
C TRP A 68 -8.00 12.07 10.44
N ASN A 69 -7.27 11.23 11.11
CA ASN A 69 -6.32 11.61 12.15
C ASN A 69 -5.15 10.63 12.21
N ARG A 70 -4.11 10.93 12.99
CA ARG A 70 -2.91 10.09 13.12
C ARG A 70 -3.17 8.72 13.75
N GLU A 71 -4.18 8.61 14.61
CA GLU A 71 -4.60 7.33 15.20
C GLU A 71 -5.07 6.34 14.11
N GLY A 72 -5.80 6.83 13.10
CA GLY A 72 -6.24 6.02 11.96
C GLY A 72 -5.08 5.38 11.19
N LEU A 73 -3.90 6.01 11.17
CA LEU A 73 -2.72 5.48 10.48
C LEU A 73 -2.22 4.14 11.04
N LYS A 74 -2.50 3.83 12.30
CA LYS A 74 -2.19 2.53 12.90
C LYS A 74 -2.88 1.37 12.18
N HIS A 75 -3.96 1.65 11.46
CA HIS A 75 -4.75 0.67 10.71
C HIS A 75 -4.57 0.78 9.19
N ILE A 76 -3.60 1.56 8.74
CA ILE A 76 -3.27 1.73 7.32
C ILE A 76 -1.85 1.20 7.09
N GLY A 77 -1.72 0.21 6.21
CA GLY A 77 -0.45 -0.21 5.63
C GLY A 77 -0.24 0.49 4.31
N ALA A 78 0.99 0.88 3.99
CA ALA A 78 1.24 1.55 2.73
C ALA A 78 2.59 1.15 2.13
N LEU A 79 2.60 1.01 0.81
CA LEU A 79 3.79 0.92 -0.02
C LEU A 79 3.66 2.00 -1.10
N ILE A 80 4.35 3.11 -0.89
CA ILE A 80 4.35 4.26 -1.78
C ILE A 80 5.72 4.34 -2.45
N GLU A 81 5.74 4.32 -3.78
CA GLU A 81 6.96 4.28 -4.59
C GLU A 81 7.76 2.98 -4.33
N MET A 82 9.07 3.06 -4.14
CA MET A 82 9.91 1.88 -3.93
C MET A 82 9.86 1.38 -2.48
N PRO A 83 9.93 0.05 -2.27
CA PRO A 83 10.01 -0.52 -0.93
C PRO A 83 11.26 0.00 -0.18
N PRO A 84 11.10 0.61 1.02
CA PRO A 84 12.21 1.08 1.83
C PRO A 84 12.88 -0.11 2.54
N LEU A 85 13.81 -0.78 1.85
CA LEU A 85 14.49 -1.98 2.35
C LEU A 85 15.94 -1.71 2.69
N TYR A 86 16.42 -2.36 3.74
CA TYR A 86 17.84 -2.47 4.04
C TYR A 86 18.43 -3.58 3.17
N GLU A 87 19.16 -3.23 2.13
CA GLU A 87 19.67 -4.17 1.11
C GLU A 87 20.67 -5.18 1.66
N ASN A 88 21.38 -4.84 2.73
CA ASN A 88 22.35 -5.69 3.43
C ASN A 88 21.71 -6.66 4.42
N LEU A 89 20.41 -6.56 4.68
CA LEU A 89 19.65 -7.42 5.58
C LEU A 89 18.83 -8.47 4.82
N THR A 90 18.55 -9.60 5.47
CA THR A 90 17.61 -10.63 5.00
C THR A 90 16.17 -10.12 5.09
N ALA A 91 15.20 -10.89 4.54
CA ALA A 91 13.77 -10.55 4.68
C ALA A 91 13.35 -10.48 6.16
N LYS A 92 13.72 -11.47 6.97
CA LYS A 92 13.41 -11.51 8.41
C LYS A 92 14.00 -10.33 9.17
N GLU A 93 15.26 -10.00 8.91
CA GLU A 93 15.96 -8.88 9.57
C GLU A 93 15.32 -7.54 9.17
N ASN A 94 14.94 -7.33 7.90
CA ASN A 94 14.20 -6.14 7.47
C ASN A 94 12.89 -5.97 8.27
N LEU A 95 12.11 -7.05 8.40
CA LEU A 95 10.86 -7.02 9.16
C LEU A 95 11.11 -6.85 10.66
N LYS A 96 12.21 -7.46 11.20
CA LYS A 96 12.60 -7.33 12.61
C LYS A 96 12.88 -5.90 13.01
N VAL A 97 13.55 -5.11 12.17
CA VAL A 97 13.74 -3.67 12.42
C VAL A 97 12.39 -2.99 12.67
N ARG A 98 11.40 -3.29 11.84
CA ARG A 98 10.07 -2.67 11.94
C ARG A 98 9.26 -3.19 13.12
N THR A 99 9.26 -4.52 13.38
CA THR A 99 8.54 -5.07 14.52
C THR A 99 9.11 -4.55 15.85
N THR A 100 10.43 -4.37 15.94
CA THR A 100 11.08 -3.77 17.13
C THR A 100 10.60 -2.33 17.35
N LEU A 101 10.55 -1.51 16.28
CA LEU A 101 10.06 -0.13 16.38
C LEU A 101 8.57 -0.02 16.77
N LEU A 102 7.77 -1.00 16.35
CA LEU A 102 6.33 -1.02 16.60
C LEU A 102 5.95 -1.80 17.88
N GLY A 103 6.90 -2.42 18.56
CA GLY A 103 6.64 -3.26 19.73
C GLY A 103 5.84 -4.53 19.40
N LEU A 104 5.97 -5.06 18.17
CA LEU A 104 5.25 -6.25 17.73
C LEU A 104 6.02 -7.52 18.03
N PRO A 105 5.34 -8.66 18.27
CA PRO A 105 5.98 -9.94 18.50
C PRO A 105 6.64 -10.49 17.23
N ASP A 106 7.72 -11.28 17.39
CA ASP A 106 8.44 -11.87 16.26
C ASP A 106 7.63 -12.89 15.45
N THR A 107 6.63 -13.51 16.07
CA THR A 107 5.67 -14.39 15.37
C THR A 107 5.01 -13.69 14.18
N ARG A 108 4.84 -12.38 14.28
CA ARG A 108 4.25 -11.58 13.19
C ARG A 108 5.13 -11.55 11.93
N ILE A 109 6.44 -11.69 12.08
CA ILE A 109 7.39 -11.77 10.95
C ILE A 109 7.09 -13.01 10.11
N GLU A 110 6.97 -14.18 10.77
CA GLU A 110 6.69 -15.44 10.06
C GLU A 110 5.32 -15.40 9.35
N GLU A 111 4.30 -14.86 10.03
CA GLU A 111 2.96 -14.72 9.44
C GLU A 111 2.98 -13.89 8.16
N VAL A 112 3.60 -12.69 8.17
CA VAL A 112 3.60 -11.84 6.98
C VAL A 112 4.48 -12.41 5.87
N LEU A 113 5.61 -13.07 6.19
CA LEU A 113 6.43 -13.79 5.22
C LEU A 113 5.67 -14.92 4.53
N GLN A 114 4.84 -15.64 5.28
CA GLN A 114 3.97 -16.67 4.73
C GLN A 114 2.91 -16.06 3.79
N ILE A 115 2.26 -14.96 4.20
CA ILE A 115 1.27 -14.26 3.38
C ILE A 115 1.85 -13.86 2.03
N VAL A 116 3.07 -13.30 2.00
CA VAL A 116 3.69 -12.81 0.77
C VAL A 116 4.58 -13.86 0.09
N GLN A 117 4.58 -15.12 0.56
CA GLN A 117 5.33 -16.25 -0.01
C GLN A 117 6.85 -16.03 -0.06
N LEU A 118 7.44 -15.47 1.00
CA LEU A 118 8.87 -15.22 1.14
C LEU A 118 9.52 -16.04 2.27
N THR A 119 8.90 -17.12 2.74
CA THR A 119 9.42 -17.98 3.81
C THR A 119 10.73 -18.67 3.45
N ASN A 120 10.93 -19.02 2.18
CA ASN A 120 12.07 -19.83 1.70
C ASN A 120 13.26 -18.98 1.25
N THR A 121 13.37 -17.73 1.69
CA THR A 121 14.48 -16.85 1.29
C THR A 121 15.76 -17.05 2.10
N GLY A 122 15.68 -17.71 3.26
CA GLY A 122 16.82 -18.08 4.09
C GLY A 122 17.73 -16.91 4.44
N LYS A 123 19.02 -17.07 4.15
CA LYS A 123 20.05 -16.05 4.40
C LYS A 123 20.25 -15.06 3.23
N LYS A 124 19.45 -15.15 2.17
CA LYS A 124 19.53 -14.26 1.02
C LYS A 124 19.21 -12.82 1.44
N ARG A 125 20.08 -11.87 1.12
CA ARG A 125 19.90 -10.45 1.45
C ARG A 125 18.95 -9.79 0.49
N ALA A 126 18.21 -8.76 0.96
CA ALA A 126 17.20 -8.06 0.16
C ALA A 126 17.80 -7.38 -1.10
N GLY A 127 19.07 -6.98 -1.07
CA GLY A 127 19.76 -6.46 -2.26
C GLY A 127 19.88 -7.47 -3.41
N GLN A 128 19.82 -8.76 -3.11
CA GLN A 128 19.88 -9.86 -4.09
C GLN A 128 18.48 -10.32 -4.56
N PHE A 129 17.41 -9.72 -4.04
CA PHE A 129 16.04 -10.06 -4.43
C PHE A 129 15.71 -9.54 -5.82
N SER A 130 14.87 -10.31 -6.55
CA SER A 130 14.22 -9.77 -7.75
C SER A 130 13.31 -8.60 -7.37
N LEU A 131 12.92 -7.81 -8.35
CA LEU A 131 12.00 -6.68 -8.10
C LEU A 131 10.69 -7.18 -7.48
N GLY A 132 10.13 -8.28 -7.97
CA GLY A 132 8.92 -8.89 -7.40
C GLY A 132 9.10 -9.33 -5.95
N MET A 133 10.26 -9.91 -5.60
CA MET A 133 10.56 -10.24 -4.20
C MET A 133 10.70 -8.99 -3.33
N LYS A 134 11.32 -7.90 -3.84
CA LYS A 134 11.40 -6.62 -3.13
C LYS A 134 10.01 -6.02 -2.91
N GLN A 135 9.14 -6.05 -3.92
CA GLN A 135 7.74 -5.60 -3.80
C GLN A 135 6.96 -6.40 -2.75
N ARG A 136 7.05 -7.74 -2.78
CA ARG A 136 6.44 -8.62 -1.79
C ARG A 136 6.94 -8.34 -0.38
N LEU A 137 8.24 -8.10 -0.19
CA LEU A 137 8.80 -7.73 1.12
C LEU A 137 8.31 -6.36 1.59
N GLY A 138 8.15 -5.39 0.67
CA GLY A 138 7.53 -4.08 0.96
C GLY A 138 6.08 -4.22 1.42
N ILE A 139 5.30 -5.10 0.77
CA ILE A 139 3.94 -5.43 1.18
C ILE A 139 3.93 -6.13 2.55
N ALA A 140 4.84 -7.09 2.81
CA ALA A 140 4.98 -7.72 4.12
C ALA A 140 5.20 -6.68 5.23
N ASN A 141 6.07 -5.70 4.96
CA ASN A 141 6.33 -4.59 5.88
C ASN A 141 5.07 -3.75 6.15
N ALA A 142 4.26 -3.48 5.11
CA ALA A 142 2.99 -2.76 5.24
C ALA A 142 1.91 -3.56 6.00
N LEU A 143 2.00 -4.90 5.99
CA LEU A 143 1.05 -5.80 6.68
C LEU A 143 1.35 -6.01 8.16
N LEU A 144 2.55 -5.66 8.66
CA LEU A 144 2.97 -5.97 10.02
C LEU A 144 1.99 -5.50 11.10
N ASN A 145 1.41 -4.33 10.94
CA ASN A 145 0.53 -3.70 11.94
C ASN A 145 -0.96 -4.09 11.80
N HIS A 146 -1.27 -5.24 11.20
CA HIS A 146 -2.64 -5.71 10.96
C HIS A 146 -3.56 -4.63 10.34
N PRO A 147 -3.18 -4.05 9.19
CA PRO A 147 -3.94 -2.96 8.61
C PRO A 147 -5.34 -3.41 8.17
N LYS A 148 -6.32 -2.52 8.29
CA LYS A 148 -7.65 -2.66 7.69
C LYS A 148 -7.68 -2.14 6.25
N LEU A 149 -6.73 -1.26 5.92
CA LEU A 149 -6.56 -0.66 4.61
C LEU A 149 -5.11 -0.77 4.17
N LEU A 150 -4.86 -1.34 3.01
CA LEU A 150 -3.56 -1.42 2.36
C LEU A 150 -3.55 -0.48 1.15
N ILE A 151 -2.57 0.40 1.06
CA ILE A 151 -2.41 1.36 -0.03
C ILE A 151 -1.12 1.04 -0.79
N LEU A 152 -1.25 0.77 -2.10
CA LEU A 152 -0.15 0.34 -2.96
C LEU A 152 -0.04 1.30 -4.16
N ASP A 153 1.11 1.93 -4.32
CA ASP A 153 1.37 2.84 -5.45
C ASP A 153 2.13 2.10 -6.55
N GLU A 154 1.47 1.88 -7.71
CA GLU A 154 2.01 1.20 -8.89
C GLU A 154 2.72 -0.14 -8.54
N PRO A 155 2.09 -1.06 -7.78
CA PRO A 155 2.77 -2.22 -7.19
C PRO A 155 3.33 -3.20 -8.22
N THR A 156 2.81 -3.22 -9.45
CA THR A 156 3.21 -4.12 -10.54
C THR A 156 4.26 -3.52 -11.46
N ASN A 157 4.59 -2.24 -11.28
CA ASN A 157 5.48 -1.51 -12.19
C ASN A 157 6.87 -2.15 -12.25
N GLY A 158 7.33 -2.46 -13.48
CA GLY A 158 8.63 -3.05 -13.75
C GLY A 158 8.76 -4.55 -13.47
N LEU A 159 7.66 -5.23 -13.12
CA LEU A 159 7.62 -6.69 -12.99
C LEU A 159 7.49 -7.35 -14.37
N ASP A 160 8.00 -8.57 -14.47
CA ASP A 160 7.73 -9.45 -15.60
C ASP A 160 6.27 -9.98 -15.55
N PRO A 161 5.75 -10.54 -16.66
CA PRO A 161 4.34 -10.98 -16.70
C PRO A 161 3.97 -12.00 -15.62
N VAL A 162 4.88 -12.90 -15.26
CA VAL A 162 4.65 -13.89 -14.19
C VAL A 162 4.56 -13.18 -12.83
N GLY A 163 5.49 -12.30 -12.53
CA GLY A 163 5.49 -11.51 -11.28
C GLY A 163 4.26 -10.62 -11.14
N ILE A 164 3.75 -10.07 -12.26
CA ILE A 164 2.50 -9.29 -12.27
C ILE A 164 1.33 -10.18 -11.83
N GLU A 165 1.17 -11.37 -12.44
CA GLU A 165 0.04 -12.25 -12.14
C GLU A 165 0.10 -12.76 -10.69
N GLU A 166 1.27 -13.20 -10.23
CA GLU A 166 1.46 -13.64 -8.86
C GLU A 166 1.15 -12.53 -7.84
N LEU A 167 1.53 -11.27 -8.14
CA LEU A 167 1.23 -10.14 -7.26
C LEU A 167 -0.25 -9.79 -7.28
N ARG A 168 -0.91 -9.88 -8.42
CA ARG A 168 -2.37 -9.71 -8.55
C ARG A 168 -3.14 -10.73 -7.71
N GLU A 169 -2.79 -12.01 -7.80
CA GLU A 169 -3.40 -13.06 -6.98
C GLU A 169 -3.24 -12.77 -5.49
N LEU A 170 -2.05 -12.34 -5.08
CA LEU A 170 -1.80 -11.93 -3.71
C LEU A 170 -2.73 -10.77 -3.30
N ILE A 171 -2.82 -9.71 -4.10
CA ILE A 171 -3.67 -8.54 -3.83
C ILE A 171 -5.15 -8.96 -3.76
N ARG A 172 -5.64 -9.79 -4.67
CA ARG A 172 -7.02 -10.32 -4.67
C ARG A 172 -7.34 -11.17 -3.44
N SER A 173 -6.35 -11.71 -2.77
CA SER A 173 -6.54 -12.51 -1.56
C SER A 173 -6.85 -11.67 -0.31
N PHE A 174 -6.48 -10.37 -0.29
CA PHE A 174 -6.59 -9.52 0.89
C PHE A 174 -8.03 -9.21 1.34
N PRO A 175 -9.00 -8.94 0.44
CA PRO A 175 -10.39 -8.73 0.86
C PRO A 175 -10.97 -9.89 1.65
N LYS A 176 -10.66 -11.14 1.27
CA LYS A 176 -11.09 -12.34 2.00
C LYS A 176 -10.50 -12.44 3.42
N LYS A 177 -9.46 -11.64 3.71
CA LYS A 177 -8.82 -11.53 5.04
C LYS A 177 -9.25 -10.26 5.78
N GLY A 178 -10.29 -9.56 5.31
CA GLY A 178 -10.78 -8.32 5.91
C GLY A 178 -9.87 -7.12 5.69
N ILE A 179 -9.03 -7.14 4.64
CA ILE A 179 -8.13 -6.03 4.30
C ILE A 179 -8.61 -5.40 2.99
N THR A 180 -9.07 -4.17 3.05
CA THR A 180 -9.37 -3.39 1.84
C THR A 180 -8.07 -2.93 1.19
N VAL A 181 -8.01 -2.96 -0.14
CA VAL A 181 -6.84 -2.50 -0.89
C VAL A 181 -7.20 -1.32 -1.77
N ILE A 182 -6.38 -0.27 -1.73
CA ILE A 182 -6.33 0.77 -2.76
C ILE A 182 -5.03 0.61 -3.51
N LEU A 183 -5.08 0.52 -4.82
CA LEU A 183 -3.89 0.52 -5.65
C LEU A 183 -3.99 1.55 -6.76
N SER A 184 -2.86 2.16 -7.11
CA SER A 184 -2.75 2.94 -8.34
C SER A 184 -2.22 2.09 -9.48
N SER A 185 -2.68 2.37 -10.70
CA SER A 185 -2.09 1.84 -11.93
C SER A 185 -2.27 2.83 -13.08
N HIS A 186 -1.38 2.77 -14.04
CA HIS A 186 -1.54 3.46 -15.33
C HIS A 186 -2.02 2.49 -16.44
N ILE A 187 -2.19 1.22 -16.12
CA ILE A 187 -2.59 0.15 -17.06
C ILE A 187 -4.02 -0.30 -16.72
N LEU A 188 -4.95 -0.06 -17.65
CA LEU A 188 -6.37 -0.37 -17.47
C LEU A 188 -6.62 -1.87 -17.25
N SER A 189 -5.92 -2.73 -18.00
CA SER A 189 -6.04 -4.19 -17.90
C SER A 189 -5.59 -4.77 -16.54
N GLU A 190 -4.90 -3.98 -15.72
CA GLU A 190 -4.50 -4.42 -14.39
C GLU A 190 -5.61 -4.36 -13.35
N VAL A 191 -6.68 -3.63 -13.62
CA VAL A 191 -7.76 -3.37 -12.64
C VAL A 191 -9.12 -3.95 -13.08
N GLN A 192 -9.29 -4.27 -14.36
CA GLN A 192 -10.55 -4.76 -14.93
C GLN A 192 -10.84 -6.25 -14.72
N GLN A 193 -10.03 -6.98 -13.96
CA GLN A 193 -10.25 -8.41 -13.73
C GLN A 193 -10.57 -8.67 -12.25
#